data_956caf376e7633aa9a699600796e759c
#
_entry.id   956caf376e7633aa9a699600796e759c
#
_cell.length_a   1.000
_cell.length_b   1.000
_cell.length_c   1.000
_cell.angle_alpha   90.00
_cell.angle_beta   90.00
_cell.angle_gamma   90.00
#
_symmetry.space_group_name_H-M   'P 1'
#
loop_
_entity.id
_entity.type
_entity.pdbx_description
1 polymer ?
#
loop_
_entity_poly.entity_id
_entity_poly.type
_entity_poly.pdbx_seq_one_letter_code
_entity_poly.pdbx_strand_id
1 'polypeptide(L)'
;MEQLFVYLGIWNNKVFSWTDIVGLFLFIAGFINGLGAVTVIDLHGFLGRKSSYWTEATIRTHKITKPLIWIGIFLAILGGLITYRNIEFSGISLIHAVLAVALILNGAFLSFWVSPRLLRREKEGKARELLPADLQMKIAMSFIISVIGWWSSLFLLVWYIVVLS
;
A
#
# COMPACT_ATOMS: atom_id res chain seq x y z
N MET A 1 -27.88 -15.21 14.45
CA MET A 1 -26.80 -14.42 13.84
C MET A 1 -27.32 -13.12 13.22
N GLU A 2 -28.42 -13.10 12.50
CA GLU A 2 -28.99 -11.86 11.93
C GLU A 2 -29.25 -10.75 12.97
N GLN A 3 -29.77 -11.10 14.16
CA GLN A 3 -30.05 -10.12 15.21
C GLN A 3 -28.79 -9.44 15.75
N LEU A 4 -27.62 -10.10 15.75
CA LEU A 4 -26.37 -9.51 16.21
C LEU A 4 -25.88 -8.41 15.25
N PHE A 5 -26.08 -8.60 13.96
CA PHE A 5 -25.68 -7.63 12.93
C PHE A 5 -26.61 -6.41 12.91
N VAL A 6 -27.90 -6.60 13.13
CA VAL A 6 -28.86 -5.48 13.32
C VAL A 6 -28.51 -4.66 14.57
N TYR A 7 -28.08 -5.33 15.67
CA TYR A 7 -27.69 -4.65 16.92
C TYR A 7 -26.42 -3.81 16.80
N LEU A 8 -25.51 -4.19 15.88
CA LEU A 8 -24.27 -3.45 15.63
C LEU A 8 -24.47 -2.26 14.67
N GLY A 9 -25.69 -2.03 14.16
CA GLY A 9 -26.00 -0.92 13.25
C GLY A 9 -25.28 -1.01 11.89
N ILE A 10 -24.62 -2.15 11.61
CA ILE A 10 -23.75 -2.33 10.43
C ILE A 10 -24.58 -2.68 9.19
N TRP A 11 -25.87 -3.07 9.37
CA TRP A 11 -26.68 -3.68 8.31
C TRP A 11 -28.05 -3.02 8.17
N ASN A 12 -28.09 -1.94 7.43
CA ASN A 12 -29.34 -1.31 7.05
C ASN A 12 -29.91 -2.00 5.81
N ASN A 13 -30.57 -3.17 5.97
CA ASN A 13 -31.34 -3.93 4.96
C ASN A 13 -30.69 -4.16 3.57
N LYS A 14 -29.39 -3.97 3.40
CA LYS A 14 -28.70 -4.32 2.16
C LYS A 14 -28.40 -5.81 2.13
N VAL A 15 -28.94 -6.53 1.16
CA VAL A 15 -28.58 -7.91 0.85
C VAL A 15 -27.19 -7.89 0.21
N PHE A 16 -26.15 -8.23 0.97
CA PHE A 16 -24.80 -8.37 0.44
C PHE A 16 -24.73 -9.60 -0.49
N SER A 17 -24.30 -9.37 -1.70
CA SER A 17 -24.00 -10.46 -2.63
C SER A 17 -22.64 -11.09 -2.31
N TRP A 18 -22.44 -12.34 -2.71
CA TRP A 18 -21.11 -12.97 -2.64
C TRP A 18 -20.03 -12.13 -3.34
N THR A 19 -20.39 -11.42 -4.39
CA THR A 19 -19.49 -10.51 -5.10
C THR A 19 -19.01 -9.35 -4.21
N ASP A 20 -19.92 -8.80 -3.37
CA ASP A 20 -19.54 -7.72 -2.43
C ASP A 20 -18.58 -8.22 -1.36
N ILE A 21 -18.83 -9.42 -0.82
CA ILE A 21 -17.96 -10.07 0.16
C ILE A 21 -16.58 -10.32 -0.45
N VAL A 22 -16.52 -10.89 -1.64
CA VAL A 22 -15.25 -11.16 -2.34
C VAL A 22 -14.51 -9.86 -2.67
N GLY A 23 -15.22 -8.84 -3.16
CA GLY A 23 -14.64 -7.54 -3.46
C GLY A 23 -14.00 -6.90 -2.22
N LEU A 24 -14.74 -6.84 -1.12
CA LEU A 24 -14.25 -6.29 0.14
C LEU A 24 -13.10 -7.11 0.71
N PHE A 25 -13.19 -8.45 0.66
CA PHE A 25 -12.10 -9.33 1.10
C PHE A 25 -10.81 -9.08 0.33
N LEU A 26 -10.87 -9.01 -1.01
CA LEU A 26 -9.71 -8.72 -1.85
C LEU A 26 -9.13 -7.33 -1.56
N PHE A 27 -10.01 -6.35 -1.33
CA PHE A 27 -9.60 -4.99 -0.99
C PHE A 27 -8.81 -4.96 0.33
N ILE A 28 -9.35 -5.58 1.39
CA ILE A 28 -8.69 -5.69 2.69
C ILE A 28 -7.40 -6.50 2.59
N ALA A 29 -7.40 -7.64 1.89
CA ALA A 29 -6.22 -8.46 1.65
C ALA A 29 -5.12 -7.67 0.93
N GLY A 30 -5.49 -6.80 -0.01
CA GLY A 30 -4.59 -5.86 -0.67
C GLY A 30 -3.92 -4.91 0.32
N PHE A 31 -4.68 -4.33 1.25
CA PHE A 31 -4.12 -3.47 2.29
C PHE A 31 -3.21 -4.23 3.24
N ILE A 32 -3.58 -5.42 3.69
CA ILE A 32 -2.75 -6.22 4.59
C ILE A 32 -1.39 -6.50 3.94
N ASN A 33 -1.37 -6.95 2.69
CA ASN A 33 -0.13 -7.27 1.98
C ASN A 33 0.66 -6.01 1.61
N GLY A 34 0.02 -5.03 0.98
CA GLY A 34 0.68 -3.84 0.46
C GLY A 34 1.15 -2.91 1.58
N LEU A 35 0.24 -2.51 2.46
CA LEU A 35 0.55 -1.62 3.59
C LEU A 35 1.53 -2.26 4.57
N GLY A 36 1.37 -3.56 4.88
CA GLY A 36 2.29 -4.27 5.76
C GLY A 36 3.71 -4.32 5.18
N ALA A 37 3.86 -4.71 3.91
CA ALA A 37 5.15 -4.76 3.25
C ALA A 37 5.80 -3.37 3.10
N VAL A 38 5.01 -2.34 2.76
CA VAL A 38 5.48 -0.95 2.66
C VAL A 38 5.93 -0.45 4.02
N THR A 39 5.17 -0.66 5.08
CA THR A 39 5.54 -0.22 6.43
C THR A 39 6.90 -0.76 6.86
N VAL A 40 7.16 -2.05 6.60
CA VAL A 40 8.44 -2.68 6.93
C VAL A 40 9.59 -2.07 6.13
N ILE A 41 9.46 -1.97 4.80
CA ILE A 41 10.57 -1.48 3.96
C ILE A 41 10.82 0.02 4.16
N ASP A 42 9.78 0.79 4.39
CA ASP A 42 9.86 2.22 4.62
C ASP A 42 10.53 2.53 5.96
N LEU A 43 10.20 1.75 7.02
CA LEU A 43 10.86 1.87 8.31
C LEU A 43 12.35 1.52 8.22
N HIS A 44 12.71 0.43 7.51
CA HIS A 44 14.10 0.07 7.26
C HIS A 44 14.83 1.18 6.49
N GLY A 45 14.22 1.74 5.44
CA GLY A 45 14.76 2.84 4.67
C GLY A 45 14.99 4.10 5.50
N PHE A 46 14.06 4.41 6.40
CA PHE A 46 14.19 5.54 7.32
C PHE A 46 15.36 5.36 8.30
N LEU A 47 15.46 4.17 8.91
CA LEU A 47 16.56 3.82 9.82
C LEU A 47 17.91 3.75 9.10
N GLY A 48 17.92 3.31 7.85
CA GLY A 48 19.10 3.21 6.99
C GLY A 48 19.78 4.53 6.67
N ARG A 49 19.09 5.66 6.88
CA ARG A 49 19.67 7.00 6.63
C ARG A 49 20.89 7.31 7.50
N LYS A 50 21.00 6.70 8.68
CA LYS A 50 22.07 6.95 9.66
C LYS A 50 22.81 5.69 10.10
N SER A 51 22.50 4.52 9.52
CA SER A 51 23.03 3.24 9.95
C SER A 51 23.36 2.33 8.78
N SER A 52 24.59 1.89 8.68
CA SER A 52 25.05 0.94 7.67
C SER A 52 24.32 -0.42 7.79
N TYR A 53 24.04 -0.87 9.01
CA TYR A 53 23.27 -2.07 9.28
C TYR A 53 21.86 -1.99 8.64
N TRP A 54 21.13 -0.91 8.90
CA TRP A 54 19.81 -0.71 8.35
C TRP A 54 19.80 -0.45 6.85
N THR A 55 20.88 0.13 6.28
CA THR A 55 21.06 0.25 4.83
C THR A 55 21.14 -1.14 4.18
N GLU A 56 21.97 -2.03 4.73
CA GLU A 56 22.07 -3.41 4.24
C GLU A 56 20.73 -4.16 4.41
N ALA A 57 20.08 -4.02 5.58
CA ALA A 57 18.76 -4.61 5.83
C ALA A 57 17.73 -4.14 4.82
N THR A 58 17.68 -2.85 4.48
CA THR A 58 16.79 -2.28 3.47
C THR A 58 16.98 -2.96 2.11
N ILE A 59 18.22 -3.12 1.65
CA ILE A 59 18.52 -3.75 0.35
C ILE A 59 18.05 -5.20 0.32
N ARG A 60 18.28 -5.95 1.39
CA ARG A 60 17.88 -7.36 1.49
C ARG A 60 16.37 -7.52 1.58
N THR A 61 15.72 -6.76 2.46
CA THR A 61 14.26 -6.80 2.67
C THR A 61 13.50 -6.37 1.42
N HIS A 62 14.04 -5.41 0.66
CA HIS A 62 13.42 -4.93 -0.58
C HIS A 62 13.14 -6.04 -1.60
N LYS A 63 14.00 -7.07 -1.66
CA LYS A 63 13.82 -8.21 -2.58
C LYS A 63 12.52 -8.99 -2.30
N ILE A 64 12.11 -9.04 -1.02
CA ILE A 64 10.91 -9.75 -0.57
C ILE A 64 9.69 -8.82 -0.57
N THR A 65 9.84 -7.61 -0.06
CA THR A 65 8.72 -6.67 0.08
C THR A 65 8.22 -6.13 -1.25
N LYS A 66 9.10 -5.95 -2.25
CA LYS A 66 8.70 -5.47 -3.58
C LYS A 66 7.59 -6.30 -4.23
N PRO A 67 7.69 -7.63 -4.39
CA PRO A 67 6.60 -8.43 -4.95
C PRO A 67 5.34 -8.39 -4.07
N LEU A 68 5.47 -8.36 -2.74
CA LEU A 68 4.31 -8.27 -1.83
C LEU A 68 3.56 -6.95 -2.00
N ILE A 69 4.26 -5.84 -2.20
CA ILE A 69 3.66 -4.53 -2.46
C ILE A 69 2.86 -4.57 -3.77
N TRP A 70 3.42 -5.14 -4.84
CA TRP A 70 2.73 -5.24 -6.13
C TRP A 70 1.51 -6.17 -6.07
N ILE A 71 1.61 -7.30 -5.36
CA ILE A 71 0.46 -8.17 -5.08
C ILE A 71 -0.60 -7.40 -4.29
N GLY A 72 -0.20 -6.65 -3.26
CA GLY A 72 -1.10 -5.81 -2.47
C GLY A 72 -1.83 -4.77 -3.31
N ILE A 73 -1.12 -4.03 -4.17
CA ILE A 73 -1.71 -3.06 -5.10
C ILE A 73 -2.70 -3.75 -6.05
N PHE A 74 -2.32 -4.88 -6.64
CA PHE A 74 -3.19 -5.62 -7.56
C PHE A 74 -4.48 -6.08 -6.87
N LEU A 75 -4.38 -6.67 -5.69
CA LEU A 75 -5.55 -7.11 -4.91
C LEU A 75 -6.43 -5.93 -4.49
N ALA A 76 -5.83 -4.81 -4.07
CA ALA A 76 -6.57 -3.61 -3.69
C ALA A 76 -7.32 -3.01 -4.88
N ILE A 77 -6.69 -2.94 -6.06
CA ILE A 77 -7.36 -2.45 -7.28
C ILE A 77 -8.51 -3.37 -7.66
N LEU A 78 -8.28 -4.67 -7.73
CA LEU A 78 -9.31 -5.65 -8.09
C LEU A 78 -10.47 -5.61 -7.10
N GLY A 79 -10.17 -5.61 -5.80
CA GLY A 79 -11.17 -5.49 -4.75
C GLY A 79 -11.94 -4.18 -4.81
N GLY A 80 -11.25 -3.06 -5.05
CA GLY A 80 -11.87 -1.75 -5.21
C GLY A 80 -12.80 -1.67 -6.42
N LEU A 81 -12.39 -2.19 -7.57
CA LEU A 81 -13.24 -2.24 -8.77
C LEU A 81 -14.52 -3.04 -8.52
N ILE A 82 -14.43 -4.15 -7.80
CA ILE A 82 -15.60 -4.97 -7.45
C ILE A 82 -16.47 -4.24 -6.42
N THR A 83 -15.88 -3.64 -5.40
CA THR A 83 -16.61 -2.97 -4.31
C THR A 83 -17.33 -1.73 -4.81
N TYR A 84 -16.73 -0.97 -5.72
CA TYR A 84 -17.28 0.28 -6.25
C TYR A 84 -18.04 0.12 -7.58
N ARG A 85 -18.27 -1.12 -8.07
CA ARG A 85 -18.87 -1.38 -9.38
C ARG A 85 -20.24 -0.74 -9.61
N ASN A 86 -21.02 -0.56 -8.55
CA ASN A 86 -22.38 -0.01 -8.59
C ASN A 86 -22.47 1.42 -8.04
N ILE A 87 -21.33 2.09 -7.86
CA ILE A 87 -21.24 3.43 -7.29
C ILE A 87 -20.80 4.39 -8.39
N GLU A 88 -21.39 5.57 -8.39
CA GLU A 88 -20.96 6.64 -9.28
C GLU A 88 -19.48 6.96 -9.07
N PHE A 89 -18.75 7.14 -10.18
CA PHE A 89 -17.32 7.47 -10.14
C PHE A 89 -17.12 8.93 -9.74
N SER A 90 -17.41 9.23 -8.48
CA SER A 90 -17.33 10.54 -7.86
C SER A 90 -16.97 10.40 -6.37
N GLY A 91 -16.68 11.50 -5.69
CA GLY A 91 -16.42 11.48 -4.26
C GLY A 91 -15.33 10.46 -3.84
N ILE A 92 -15.68 9.51 -2.95
CA ILE A 92 -14.72 8.54 -2.38
C ILE A 92 -14.10 7.62 -3.42
N SER A 93 -14.87 7.13 -4.39
CA SER A 93 -14.36 6.23 -5.43
C SER A 93 -13.31 6.93 -6.30
N LEU A 94 -13.53 8.20 -6.63
CA LEU A 94 -12.59 9.01 -7.37
C LEU A 94 -11.31 9.28 -6.56
N ILE A 95 -11.44 9.63 -5.27
CA ILE A 95 -10.28 9.87 -4.40
C ILE A 95 -9.45 8.59 -4.27
N HIS A 96 -10.07 7.42 -4.08
CA HIS A 96 -9.37 6.14 -4.08
C HIS A 96 -8.61 5.86 -5.37
N ALA A 97 -9.23 6.13 -6.53
CA ALA A 97 -8.58 5.96 -7.82
C ALA A 97 -7.34 6.87 -7.95
N VAL A 98 -7.44 8.12 -7.54
CA VAL A 98 -6.31 9.09 -7.55
C VAL A 98 -5.18 8.59 -6.64
N LEU A 99 -5.51 8.15 -5.42
CA LEU A 99 -4.51 7.59 -4.49
C LEU A 99 -3.88 6.32 -5.04
N ALA A 100 -4.66 5.42 -5.66
CA ALA A 100 -4.14 4.22 -6.31
C ALA A 100 -3.15 4.55 -7.43
N VAL A 101 -3.47 5.50 -8.29
CA VAL A 101 -2.55 5.98 -9.35
C VAL A 101 -1.28 6.56 -8.74
N ALA A 102 -1.37 7.40 -7.70
CA ALA A 102 -0.21 7.94 -7.02
C ALA A 102 0.69 6.84 -6.41
N LEU A 103 0.09 5.83 -5.77
CA LEU A 103 0.81 4.68 -5.22
C LEU A 103 1.46 3.82 -6.29
N ILE A 104 0.77 3.58 -7.44
CA ILE A 104 1.34 2.86 -8.57
C ILE A 104 2.56 3.59 -9.14
N LEU A 105 2.45 4.90 -9.35
CA LEU A 105 3.55 5.72 -9.86
C LEU A 105 4.73 5.74 -8.89
N ASN A 106 4.46 5.88 -7.60
CA ASN A 106 5.48 5.80 -6.55
C ASN A 106 6.15 4.42 -6.50
N GLY A 107 5.36 3.34 -6.56
CA GLY A 107 5.84 1.97 -6.62
C GLY A 107 6.68 1.68 -7.87
N ALA A 108 6.26 2.20 -9.03
CA ALA A 108 7.02 2.12 -10.28
C ALA A 108 8.36 2.88 -10.16
N PHE A 109 8.35 4.08 -9.63
CA PHE A 109 9.57 4.85 -9.36
C PHE A 109 10.55 4.07 -8.48
N LEU A 110 10.09 3.53 -7.35
CA LEU A 110 10.93 2.71 -6.46
C LEU A 110 11.41 1.44 -7.14
N SER A 111 10.54 0.76 -7.88
CA SER A 111 10.85 -0.53 -8.51
C SER A 111 11.80 -0.45 -9.70
N PHE A 112 11.66 0.58 -10.52
CA PHE A 112 12.39 0.68 -11.80
C PHE A 112 13.55 1.68 -11.75
N TRP A 113 13.55 2.60 -10.79
CA TRP A 113 14.58 3.61 -10.69
C TRP A 113 15.46 3.46 -9.43
N VAL A 114 14.87 3.27 -8.25
CA VAL A 114 15.60 3.14 -6.98
C VAL A 114 16.19 1.74 -6.83
N SER A 115 15.36 0.70 -6.98
CA SER A 115 15.75 -0.70 -6.79
C SER A 115 16.98 -1.13 -7.59
N PRO A 116 17.10 -0.82 -8.90
CA PRO A 116 18.30 -1.20 -9.65
C PRO A 116 19.58 -0.56 -9.11
N ARG A 117 19.51 0.67 -8.60
CA ARG A 117 20.67 1.34 -8.00
C ARG A 117 21.08 0.69 -6.67
N LEU A 118 20.12 0.29 -5.84
CA LEU A 118 20.40 -0.43 -4.61
C LEU A 118 21.06 -1.80 -4.89
N LEU A 119 20.51 -2.54 -5.83
CA LEU A 119 21.05 -3.85 -6.23
C LEU A 119 22.42 -3.76 -6.88
N ARG A 120 22.69 -2.71 -7.64
CA ARG A 120 24.02 -2.45 -8.19
C ARG A 120 25.04 -2.20 -7.10
N ARG A 121 24.71 -1.37 -6.10
CA ARG A 121 25.57 -1.12 -4.93
C ARG A 121 25.87 -2.40 -4.15
N GLU A 122 24.89 -3.28 -4.01
CA GLU A 122 25.09 -4.60 -3.40
C GLU A 122 26.10 -5.43 -4.17
N LYS A 123 25.98 -5.50 -5.51
CA LYS A 123 26.93 -6.22 -6.38
C LYS A 123 28.35 -5.64 -6.33
N GLU A 124 28.47 -4.33 -6.11
CA GLU A 124 29.76 -3.63 -5.95
C GLU A 124 30.35 -3.79 -4.53
N GLY A 125 29.71 -4.57 -3.63
CA GLY A 125 30.17 -4.74 -2.24
C GLY A 125 29.89 -3.55 -1.32
N LYS A 126 29.13 -2.54 -1.79
CA LYS A 126 28.83 -1.29 -1.07
C LYS A 126 27.51 -1.34 -0.31
N ALA A 127 26.97 -2.54 -0.01
CA ALA A 127 25.69 -2.68 0.69
C ALA A 127 25.68 -2.07 2.09
N ARG A 128 26.85 -2.01 2.75
CA ARG A 128 27.03 -1.44 4.09
C ARG A 128 27.40 0.03 4.10
N GLU A 129 27.65 0.63 2.96
CA GLU A 129 27.92 2.07 2.88
C GLU A 129 26.59 2.83 2.94
N LEU A 130 26.58 3.98 3.62
CA LEU A 130 25.44 4.88 3.60
C LEU A 130 25.10 5.29 2.17
N LEU A 131 23.79 5.43 1.90
CA LEU A 131 23.35 5.88 0.59
C LEU A 131 23.76 7.32 0.32
N PRO A 132 24.06 7.68 -0.93
CA PRO A 132 24.27 9.07 -1.34
C PRO A 132 23.06 9.95 -0.96
N ALA A 133 23.31 11.20 -0.59
CA ALA A 133 22.28 12.12 -0.07
C ALA A 133 21.11 12.32 -1.04
N ASP A 134 21.38 12.37 -2.35
CA ASP A 134 20.34 12.48 -3.40
C ASP A 134 19.41 11.27 -3.42
N LEU A 135 19.95 10.07 -3.23
CA LEU A 135 19.17 8.83 -3.18
C LEU A 135 18.38 8.73 -1.87
N GLN A 136 18.98 9.15 -0.75
CA GLN A 136 18.29 9.23 0.54
C GLN A 136 17.07 10.18 0.47
N MET A 137 17.23 11.35 -0.17
CA MET A 137 16.14 12.32 -0.33
C MET A 137 14.98 11.75 -1.15
N LYS A 138 15.29 11.11 -2.27
CA LYS A 138 14.28 10.48 -3.13
C LYS A 138 13.51 9.36 -2.44
N ILE A 139 14.20 8.53 -1.66
CA ILE A 139 13.58 7.49 -0.84
C ILE A 139 12.71 8.13 0.26
N ALA A 140 13.16 9.20 0.90
CA ALA A 140 12.39 9.90 1.91
C ALA A 140 11.10 10.54 1.34
N MET A 141 11.16 11.14 0.15
CA MET A 141 9.97 11.66 -0.52
C MET A 141 8.99 10.53 -0.87
N SER A 142 9.51 9.44 -1.42
CA SER A 142 8.70 8.25 -1.72
C SER A 142 8.04 7.66 -0.46
N PHE A 143 8.75 7.63 0.66
CA PHE A 143 8.22 7.24 1.96
C PHE A 143 7.00 8.08 2.37
N ILE A 144 7.07 9.40 2.26
CA ILE A 144 5.96 10.30 2.59
C ILE A 144 4.74 10.00 1.71
N ILE A 145 4.95 9.85 0.39
CA ILE A 145 3.88 9.51 -0.56
C ILE A 145 3.25 8.16 -0.20
N SER A 146 4.07 7.14 0.10
CA SER A 146 3.60 5.82 0.54
C SER A 146 2.74 5.91 1.80
N VAL A 147 3.25 6.54 2.85
CA VAL A 147 2.54 6.62 4.14
C VAL A 147 1.20 7.34 3.94
N ILE A 148 1.21 8.53 3.34
CA ILE A 148 -0.02 9.29 3.12
C ILE A 148 -0.98 8.49 2.23
N GLY A 149 -0.50 7.94 1.11
CA GLY A 149 -1.34 7.23 0.15
C GLY A 149 -2.01 5.98 0.75
N TRP A 150 -1.24 5.10 1.40
CA TRP A 150 -1.77 3.87 1.97
C TRP A 150 -2.71 4.11 3.15
N TRP A 151 -2.31 4.97 4.11
CA TRP A 151 -3.14 5.25 5.28
C TRP A 151 -4.40 6.03 4.94
N SER A 152 -4.33 7.00 4.01
CA SER A 152 -5.52 7.70 3.53
C SER A 152 -6.48 6.76 2.80
N SER A 153 -5.95 5.86 1.96
CA SER A 153 -6.79 4.87 1.27
C SER A 153 -7.46 3.91 2.26
N LEU A 154 -6.75 3.42 3.27
CA LEU A 154 -7.34 2.57 4.31
C LEU A 154 -8.41 3.33 5.10
N PHE A 155 -8.15 4.58 5.49
CA PHE A 155 -9.13 5.42 6.18
C PHE A 155 -10.39 5.62 5.36
N LEU A 156 -10.26 5.92 4.07
CA LEU A 156 -11.41 6.08 3.17
C LEU A 156 -12.20 4.79 2.98
N LEU A 157 -11.54 3.62 2.97
CA LEU A 157 -12.23 2.34 2.93
C LEU A 157 -13.07 2.14 4.20
N VAL A 158 -12.50 2.39 5.36
CA VAL A 158 -13.23 2.30 6.65
C VAL A 158 -14.38 3.30 6.67
N TRP A 159 -14.14 4.53 6.25
CA TRP A 159 -15.19 5.55 6.13
C TRP A 159 -16.33 5.09 5.21
N TYR A 160 -15.99 4.53 4.04
CA TYR A 160 -16.97 4.01 3.11
C TYR A 160 -17.84 2.92 3.76
N ILE A 161 -17.21 1.94 4.44
CA ILE A 161 -17.93 0.85 5.10
C ILE A 161 -18.85 1.36 6.20
N VAL A 162 -18.39 2.31 7.02
CA VAL A 162 -19.13 2.75 8.23
C VAL A 162 -20.23 3.76 7.91
N VAL A 163 -20.00 4.65 6.94
CA VAL A 163 -20.86 5.82 6.72
C VAL A 163 -21.73 5.69 5.48
N LEU A 164 -21.27 5.02 4.43
CA LEU A 164 -21.90 5.00 3.11
C LEU A 164 -22.44 3.64 2.69
N SER A 165 -22.05 2.55 3.32
CA SER A 165 -22.61 1.22 3.06
C SER A 165 -23.79 0.94 3.96
#